data_22aa0d7263002e0f70ba76c892750137
#
_entry.id   22aa0d7263002e0f70ba76c892750137
#
_cell.length_a   1.000
_cell.length_b   1.000
_cell.length_c   1.000
_cell.angle_alpha   90.00
_cell.angle_beta   90.00
_cell.angle_gamma   90.00
#
_symmetry.space_group_name_H-M   'P 1'
#
loop_
_entity.id
_entity.type
_entity.pdbx_description
1 polymer ?
#
loop_
_entity_poly.entity_id
_entity_poly.type
_entity_poly.pdbx_seq_one_letter_code
_entity_poly.pdbx_strand_id
1 'polypeptide(L)'
;MKYLITENQREELIKRVVGRREREIKDMLWEMLHTDVGEEASDYPSDDFVNYVSELIMDELFTPKNFNDWDMYSLYEYEVKKLIEDDVLEYWENHN
;
A
#
# COMPACT_ATOMS: atom_id res chain seq x y z
N MET A 1 1.77 33.34 -6.39
CA MET A 1 3.04 32.75 -5.92
C MET A 1 2.93 31.23 -5.93
N LYS A 2 3.82 30.61 -6.66
CA LYS A 2 3.82 29.14 -6.72
C LYS A 2 4.72 28.60 -5.62
N TYR A 3 4.14 27.78 -4.78
CA TYR A 3 4.92 27.05 -3.79
C TYR A 3 5.57 25.86 -4.46
N LEU A 4 6.88 25.83 -4.47
CA LEU A 4 7.58 24.65 -4.88
C LEU A 4 7.69 23.73 -3.67
N ILE A 5 6.84 22.71 -3.65
CA ILE A 5 6.93 21.68 -2.62
C ILE A 5 8.12 20.82 -3.00
N THR A 6 9.11 20.74 -2.12
CA THR A 6 10.27 19.89 -2.35
C THR A 6 9.86 18.42 -2.28
N GLU A 7 10.64 17.54 -2.86
CA GLU A 7 10.38 16.10 -2.80
C GLU A 7 10.30 15.62 -1.36
N ASN A 8 11.17 16.13 -0.49
CA ASN A 8 11.16 15.75 0.92
C ASN A 8 9.86 16.17 1.61
N GLN A 9 9.37 17.37 1.31
CA GLN A 9 8.11 17.85 1.88
C GLN A 9 6.92 17.02 1.38
N ARG A 10 6.95 16.63 0.11
CA ARG A 10 5.93 15.79 -0.49
C ARG A 10 5.91 14.42 0.16
N GLU A 11 7.07 13.81 0.34
CA GLU A 11 7.19 12.51 0.98
C GLU A 11 6.70 12.54 2.42
N GLU A 12 7.07 13.58 3.17
CA GLU A 12 6.63 13.73 4.55
C GLU A 12 5.11 13.89 4.65
N LEU A 13 4.52 14.64 3.74
CA LEU A 13 3.08 14.83 3.70
C LEU A 13 2.38 13.50 3.46
N ILE A 14 2.88 12.75 2.49
CA ILE A 14 2.31 11.44 2.14
C ILE A 14 2.45 10.47 3.30
N LYS A 15 3.61 10.41 3.94
CA LYS A 15 3.81 9.57 5.11
C LYS A 15 2.82 9.91 6.22
N ARG A 16 2.53 11.20 6.41
CA ARG A 16 1.59 11.64 7.43
C ARG A 16 0.17 11.21 7.09
N VAL A 17 -0.25 11.39 5.84
CA VAL A 17 -1.58 11.00 5.37
C VAL A 17 -1.77 9.50 5.47
N VAL A 18 -0.81 8.74 4.96
CA VAL A 18 -0.84 7.27 5.01
C VAL A 18 -0.79 6.79 6.45
N GLY A 19 0.05 7.40 7.27
CA GLY A 19 0.17 7.04 8.69
C GLY A 19 -1.12 7.24 9.47
N ARG A 20 -1.90 8.27 9.14
CA ARG A 20 -3.21 8.49 9.77
C ARG A 20 -4.21 7.40 9.45
N ARG A 21 -4.03 6.73 8.33
CA ARG A 21 -4.90 5.63 7.88
C ARG A 21 -4.26 4.27 8.10
N GLU A 22 -3.19 4.21 8.85
CA GLU A 22 -2.46 2.96 9.10
C GLU A 22 -3.38 1.87 9.64
N ARG A 23 -4.25 2.21 10.58
CA ARG A 23 -5.18 1.24 11.17
C ARG A 23 -6.14 0.69 10.12
N GLU A 24 -6.70 1.56 9.28
CA GLU A 24 -7.58 1.13 8.20
C GLU A 24 -6.84 0.23 7.22
N ILE A 25 -5.62 0.61 6.88
CA ILE A 25 -4.78 -0.16 5.98
C ILE A 25 -4.49 -1.55 6.56
N LYS A 26 -4.13 -1.62 7.82
CA LYS A 26 -3.84 -2.88 8.49
C LYS A 26 -5.08 -3.75 8.63
N ASP A 27 -6.23 -3.16 8.97
CA ASP A 27 -7.48 -3.90 9.07
C ASP A 27 -7.89 -4.48 7.71
N MET A 28 -7.74 -3.70 6.65
CA MET A 28 -8.05 -4.15 5.30
C MET A 28 -7.10 -5.26 4.86
N LEU A 29 -5.81 -5.10 5.15
CA LEU A 29 -4.81 -6.13 4.87
C LEU A 29 -5.19 -7.44 5.55
N TRP A 30 -5.54 -7.39 6.83
CA TRP A 30 -5.92 -8.56 7.60
C TRP A 30 -7.12 -9.27 6.96
N GLU A 31 -8.15 -8.52 6.59
CA GLU A 31 -9.30 -9.08 5.90
C GLU A 31 -8.90 -9.74 4.58
N MET A 32 -8.10 -9.07 3.77
CA MET A 32 -7.66 -9.62 2.48
C MET A 32 -6.90 -10.92 2.65
N LEU A 33 -6.00 -10.98 3.63
CA LEU A 33 -5.20 -12.18 3.86
C LEU A 33 -6.02 -13.36 4.36
N HIS A 34 -7.21 -13.11 4.91
CA HIS A 34 -8.11 -14.16 5.39
C HIS A 34 -9.22 -14.50 4.39
N THR A 35 -9.14 -13.95 3.18
CA THR A 35 -10.10 -14.21 2.10
C THR A 35 -9.37 -14.74 0.87
N ASP A 36 -9.99 -14.61 -0.29
CA ASP A 36 -9.46 -15.11 -1.56
C ASP A 36 -8.06 -14.60 -1.89
N VAL A 37 -7.76 -13.37 -1.50
CA VAL A 37 -6.42 -12.79 -1.74
C VAL A 37 -5.32 -13.60 -1.04
N GLY A 38 -5.56 -13.98 0.20
CA GLY A 38 -4.61 -14.81 0.94
C GLY A 38 -4.40 -16.18 0.32
N GLU A 39 -5.45 -16.76 -0.25
CA GLU A 39 -5.36 -18.05 -0.92
C GLU A 39 -4.49 -17.99 -2.16
N GLU A 40 -4.36 -16.83 -2.78
CA GLU A 40 -3.54 -16.63 -3.97
C GLU A 40 -2.05 -16.43 -3.67
N ALA A 41 -1.67 -16.38 -2.38
CA ALA A 41 -0.28 -16.12 -1.99
C ALA A 41 0.71 -17.08 -2.65
N SER A 42 0.36 -18.36 -2.75
CA SER A 42 1.25 -19.37 -3.34
C SER A 42 1.42 -19.24 -4.85
N ASP A 43 0.54 -18.47 -5.51
CA ASP A 43 0.59 -18.28 -6.96
C ASP A 43 1.56 -17.16 -7.36
N TYR A 44 2.09 -16.43 -6.40
CA TYR A 44 2.95 -15.27 -6.65
C TYR A 44 4.30 -15.41 -5.94
N PRO A 45 5.39 -14.91 -6.56
CA PRO A 45 6.61 -14.65 -5.82
C PRO A 45 6.33 -13.63 -4.72
N SER A 46 7.15 -13.63 -3.66
CA SER A 46 6.91 -12.76 -2.51
C SER A 46 6.76 -11.28 -2.86
N ASP A 47 7.66 -10.77 -3.72
CA ASP A 47 7.64 -9.36 -4.10
C ASP A 47 6.38 -9.01 -4.91
N ASP A 48 5.99 -9.90 -5.82
CA ASP A 48 4.79 -9.71 -6.63
C ASP A 48 3.53 -9.75 -5.77
N PHE A 49 3.51 -10.61 -4.76
CA PHE A 49 2.38 -10.69 -3.85
C PHE A 49 2.24 -9.41 -3.03
N VAL A 50 3.35 -8.86 -2.53
CA VAL A 50 3.34 -7.58 -1.83
C VAL A 50 2.78 -6.48 -2.73
N ASN A 51 3.23 -6.41 -3.98
CA ASN A 51 2.75 -5.42 -4.94
C ASN A 51 1.26 -5.58 -5.22
N TYR A 52 0.81 -6.80 -5.41
CA TYR A 52 -0.60 -7.11 -5.66
C TYR A 52 -1.49 -6.63 -4.51
N VAL A 53 -1.12 -6.97 -3.27
CA VAL A 53 -1.88 -6.56 -2.10
C VAL A 53 -1.87 -5.04 -1.94
N SER A 54 -0.73 -4.40 -2.18
CA SER A 54 -0.61 -2.94 -2.11
C SER A 54 -1.55 -2.25 -3.10
N GLU A 55 -1.62 -2.75 -4.33
CA GLU A 55 -2.51 -2.21 -5.36
C GLU A 55 -3.97 -2.32 -4.96
N LEU A 56 -4.36 -3.45 -4.37
CA LEU A 56 -5.73 -3.65 -3.91
C LEU A 56 -6.10 -2.67 -2.81
N ILE A 57 -5.19 -2.44 -1.87
CA ILE A 57 -5.42 -1.47 -0.79
C ILE A 57 -5.54 -0.05 -1.37
N MET A 58 -4.67 0.30 -2.32
CA MET A 58 -4.73 1.60 -2.96
C MET A 58 -6.07 1.82 -3.67
N ASP A 59 -6.55 0.81 -4.38
CA ASP A 59 -7.82 0.92 -5.10
C ASP A 59 -9.01 1.12 -4.17
N GLU A 60 -8.96 0.54 -2.97
CA GLU A 60 -10.05 0.64 -2.01
C GLU A 60 -10.00 1.92 -1.18
N LEU A 61 -8.82 2.29 -0.67
CA LEU A 61 -8.68 3.41 0.25
C LEU A 61 -8.24 4.70 -0.42
N PHE A 62 -7.49 4.61 -1.49
CA PHE A 62 -6.94 5.76 -2.21
C PHE A 62 -7.28 5.63 -3.68
N THR A 63 -8.55 5.84 -4.02
CA THR A 63 -9.02 5.62 -5.39
C THR A 63 -8.28 6.51 -6.39
N PRO A 64 -7.98 6.01 -7.59
CA PRO A 64 -7.28 6.80 -8.61
C PRO A 64 -7.96 8.10 -8.97
N LYS A 65 -9.26 8.21 -8.75
CA LYS A 65 -10.02 9.44 -9.03
C LYS A 65 -9.55 10.63 -8.21
N ASN A 66 -8.90 10.37 -7.07
CA ASN A 66 -8.41 11.42 -6.19
C ASN A 66 -7.01 11.90 -6.59
N PHE A 67 -6.41 11.28 -7.59
CA PHE A 67 -5.05 11.59 -8.02
C PHE A 67 -5.05 12.09 -9.46
N ASN A 68 -4.57 13.29 -9.65
CA ASN A 68 -4.37 13.86 -10.98
C ASN A 68 -2.97 13.60 -11.51
N ASP A 69 -2.13 12.95 -10.70
CA ASP A 69 -0.71 12.79 -10.95
C ASP A 69 -0.28 11.38 -10.56
N TRP A 70 0.23 10.63 -11.54
CA TRP A 70 0.74 9.28 -11.32
C TRP A 70 1.92 9.24 -10.35
N ASP A 71 2.73 10.31 -10.30
CA ASP A 71 3.84 10.38 -9.37
C ASP A 71 3.36 10.38 -7.93
N MET A 72 2.28 11.11 -7.66
CA MET A 72 1.67 11.12 -6.32
C MET A 72 1.10 9.74 -5.97
N TYR A 73 0.40 9.12 -6.91
CA TYR A 73 -0.14 7.78 -6.70
C TYR A 73 0.97 6.79 -6.35
N SER A 74 2.07 6.84 -7.09
CA SER A 74 3.21 5.94 -6.85
C SER A 74 3.84 6.14 -5.48
N LEU A 75 3.92 7.39 -5.03
CA LEU A 75 4.45 7.70 -3.70
C LEU A 75 3.54 7.18 -2.59
N TYR A 76 2.22 7.32 -2.74
CA TYR A 76 1.26 6.74 -1.80
C TYR A 76 1.38 5.22 -1.75
N GLU A 77 1.44 4.60 -2.91
CA GLU A 77 1.59 3.15 -3.01
C GLU A 77 2.86 2.68 -2.31
N TYR A 78 3.96 3.39 -2.51
CA TYR A 78 5.23 3.08 -1.88
C TYR A 78 5.12 3.13 -0.35
N GLU A 79 4.47 4.15 0.19
CA GLU A 79 4.30 4.28 1.63
C GLU A 79 3.36 3.21 2.19
N VAL A 80 2.28 2.90 1.49
CA VAL A 80 1.39 1.81 1.87
C VAL A 80 2.15 0.48 1.88
N LYS A 81 2.95 0.25 0.84
CA LYS A 81 3.76 -0.96 0.73
C LYS A 81 4.71 -1.10 1.91
N LYS A 82 5.36 -0.02 2.33
CA LYS A 82 6.25 -0.06 3.49
C LYS A 82 5.52 -0.47 4.76
N LEU A 83 4.27 -0.02 4.93
CA LEU A 83 3.50 -0.36 6.13
C LEU A 83 3.12 -1.83 6.19
N ILE A 84 2.85 -2.44 5.04
CA ILE A 84 2.30 -3.79 4.99
C ILE A 84 3.32 -4.86 4.62
N GLU A 85 4.48 -4.48 4.12
CA GLU A 85 5.47 -5.40 3.56
C GLU A 85 5.84 -6.53 4.53
N ASP A 86 6.19 -6.19 5.75
CA ASP A 86 6.60 -7.19 6.74
C ASP A 86 5.49 -8.19 7.04
N ASP A 87 4.27 -7.69 7.21
CA ASP A 87 3.12 -8.53 7.50
C ASP A 87 2.77 -9.44 6.33
N VAL A 88 2.84 -8.91 5.12
CA VAL A 88 2.56 -9.69 3.90
C VAL A 88 3.61 -10.76 3.69
N LEU A 89 4.88 -10.42 3.87
CA LEU A 89 5.97 -11.38 3.71
C LEU A 89 5.89 -12.50 4.75
N GLU A 90 5.56 -12.16 5.98
CA GLU A 90 5.35 -13.15 7.03
C GLU A 90 4.22 -14.11 6.67
N TYR A 91 3.11 -13.58 6.20
CA TYR A 91 1.99 -14.40 5.75
C TYR A 91 2.41 -15.29 4.59
N TRP A 92 3.10 -14.74 3.60
CA TRP A 92 3.55 -15.46 2.42
C TRP A 92 4.49 -16.63 2.81
N GLU A 93 5.43 -16.37 3.70
CA GLU A 93 6.36 -17.41 4.19
C GLU A 93 5.63 -18.56 4.90
N ASN A 94 4.62 -18.22 5.68
CA ASN A 94 3.86 -19.22 6.43
C ASN A 94 2.92 -20.06 5.55
N HIS A 95 2.64 -19.60 4.34
CA HIS A 95 1.71 -20.28 3.43
C HIS A 95 2.39 -20.87 2.20
N ASN A 96 3.71 -20.85 2.17
CA ASN A 96 4.48 -21.46 1.07
C ASN A 96 5.47 -22.53 1.59
#